data_e0b5c0261a7d7a877612c21643294da4
#
_entry.id   e0b5c0261a7d7a877612c21643294da4
#
_cell.length_a   1.000
_cell.length_b   1.000
_cell.length_c   1.000
_cell.angle_alpha   90.00
_cell.angle_beta   90.00
_cell.angle_gamma   90.00
#
_symmetry.space_group_name_H-M   'P 1'
#
loop_
_entity.id
_entity.type
_entity.pdbx_description
1 polymer ?
#
loop_
_entity_poly.entity_id
_entity_poly.type
_entity_poly.pdbx_seq_one_letter_code
_entity_poly.pdbx_strand_id
1 'polypeptide(L)'
;MLGGTLADVPAPFPVPIGLRLSQTARAVERAFDEALGEAGGTLPVWLILLNLKIRRPAIQRELAEAVGVREATLTHHLNAMDARGLITRTRDAANRRVQVVALTEAGEAAFVRLRDTAIAFDAKLRAGFADTDLATLAALLGRLASNAGAREAVPPWAGPADHRPQ
;
A
#
# COMPACT_ATOMS: atom_id res chain seq x y z
N MET A 1 -44.38 -36.56 10.90
CA MET A 1 -43.45 -36.28 12.01
C MET A 1 -42.03 -36.39 11.45
N LEU A 2 -41.44 -35.27 11.10
CA LEU A 2 -40.02 -35.18 10.72
C LEU A 2 -39.32 -34.30 11.77
N GLY A 3 -38.93 -34.97 12.85
CA GLY A 3 -38.08 -34.38 13.89
C GLY A 3 -36.60 -34.53 13.50
N GLY A 4 -36.11 -33.72 12.61
CA GLY A 4 -34.67 -33.56 12.38
C GLY A 4 -34.11 -32.70 13.51
N THR A 5 -33.40 -33.33 14.43
CA THR A 5 -32.72 -32.65 15.54
C THR A 5 -31.63 -31.74 14.98
N LEU A 6 -31.64 -30.48 15.38
CA LEU A 6 -30.60 -29.45 15.09
C LEU A 6 -29.16 -29.82 15.59
N ALA A 7 -28.99 -31.07 16.06
CA ALA A 7 -27.74 -31.56 16.63
C ALA A 7 -26.75 -32.13 15.62
N ASP A 8 -27.09 -32.18 14.32
CA ASP A 8 -26.23 -32.78 13.29
C ASP A 8 -25.69 -31.79 12.26
N VAL A 9 -25.56 -30.53 12.67
CA VAL A 9 -24.73 -29.57 11.88
C VAL A 9 -23.30 -29.84 12.30
N PRO A 10 -22.45 -30.38 11.42
CA PRO A 10 -21.04 -30.57 11.74
C PRO A 10 -20.46 -29.25 12.21
N ALA A 11 -19.61 -29.31 13.27
CA ALA A 11 -18.89 -28.17 13.79
C ALA A 11 -18.31 -27.36 12.61
N PRO A 12 -18.40 -26.01 12.63
CA PRO A 12 -18.05 -25.20 11.48
C PRO A 12 -16.64 -25.58 11.01
N PHE A 13 -16.53 -25.89 9.71
CA PHE A 13 -15.23 -26.12 9.08
C PHE A 13 -14.27 -25.02 9.52
N PRO A 14 -12.99 -25.32 9.82
CA PRO A 14 -12.03 -24.28 10.15
C PRO A 14 -12.05 -23.22 9.05
N VAL A 15 -12.19 -21.95 9.44
CA VAL A 15 -12.26 -20.83 8.49
C VAL A 15 -11.11 -20.95 7.50
N PRO A 16 -11.37 -21.05 6.18
CA PRO A 16 -10.32 -21.20 5.18
C PRO A 16 -9.25 -20.10 5.35
N ILE A 17 -7.99 -20.49 5.30
CA ILE A 17 -6.87 -19.56 5.56
C ILE A 17 -6.90 -18.34 4.63
N GLY A 18 -7.29 -18.52 3.37
CA GLY A 18 -7.45 -17.42 2.41
C GLY A 18 -8.52 -16.41 2.82
N LEU A 19 -9.65 -16.90 3.40
CA LEU A 19 -10.71 -16.01 3.91
C LEU A 19 -10.21 -15.23 5.15
N ARG A 20 -9.55 -15.90 6.08
CA ARG A 20 -8.97 -15.26 7.26
C ARG A 20 -7.97 -14.20 6.88
N LEU A 21 -7.05 -14.51 5.95
CA LEU A 21 -6.06 -13.57 5.44
C LEU A 21 -6.72 -12.34 4.80
N SER A 22 -7.72 -12.56 3.95
CA SER A 22 -8.47 -11.47 3.29
C SER A 22 -9.19 -10.57 4.29
N GLN A 23 -9.83 -11.15 5.31
CA GLN A 23 -10.50 -10.38 6.36
C GLN A 23 -9.52 -9.55 7.18
N THR A 24 -8.39 -10.14 7.58
CA THR A 24 -7.33 -9.44 8.33
C THR A 24 -6.72 -8.32 7.51
N ALA A 25 -6.37 -8.57 6.24
CA ALA A 25 -5.81 -7.56 5.35
C ALA A 25 -6.76 -6.36 5.21
N ARG A 26 -8.06 -6.59 4.99
CA ARG A 26 -9.06 -5.50 4.90
C ARG A 26 -9.23 -4.74 6.21
N ALA A 27 -9.11 -5.39 7.36
CA ALA A 27 -9.19 -4.71 8.66
C ALA A 27 -7.98 -3.80 8.87
N VAL A 28 -6.78 -4.29 8.57
CA VAL A 28 -5.53 -3.50 8.64
C VAL A 28 -5.57 -2.33 7.66
N GLU A 29 -6.01 -2.57 6.42
CA GLU A 29 -6.11 -1.53 5.39
C GLU A 29 -7.05 -0.39 5.81
N ARG A 30 -8.25 -0.72 6.32
CA ARG A 30 -9.19 0.30 6.82
C ARG A 30 -8.61 1.10 7.98
N ALA A 31 -8.03 0.42 8.97
CA ALA A 31 -7.44 1.10 10.13
C ALA A 31 -6.26 2.00 9.73
N PHE A 32 -5.49 1.60 8.70
CA PHE A 32 -4.42 2.43 8.17
C PHE A 32 -4.95 3.65 7.41
N ASP A 33 -5.99 3.48 6.59
CA ASP A 33 -6.61 4.60 5.86
C ASP A 33 -7.27 5.60 6.82
N GLU A 34 -7.90 5.13 7.90
CA GLU A 34 -8.40 5.98 9.00
C GLU A 34 -7.28 6.80 9.64
N ALA A 35 -6.16 6.15 10.00
CA ALA A 35 -5.01 6.85 10.58
C ALA A 35 -4.41 7.90 9.63
N LEU A 36 -4.29 7.57 8.34
CA LEU A 36 -3.85 8.52 7.32
C LEU A 36 -4.87 9.67 7.14
N GLY A 37 -6.17 9.38 7.27
CA GLY A 37 -7.25 10.37 7.21
C GLY A 37 -7.14 11.42 8.31
N GLU A 38 -6.84 11.00 9.53
CA GLU A 38 -6.58 11.91 10.67
C GLU A 38 -5.37 12.83 10.41
N ALA A 39 -4.37 12.36 9.66
CA ALA A 39 -3.21 13.14 9.22
C ALA A 39 -3.45 13.96 7.93
N GLY A 40 -4.69 13.98 7.40
CA GLY A 40 -5.07 14.74 6.22
C GLY A 40 -4.71 14.08 4.89
N GLY A 41 -4.51 12.76 4.86
CA GLY A 41 -4.20 11.97 3.68
C GLY A 41 -5.16 10.80 3.46
N THR A 42 -4.83 9.94 2.52
CA THR A 42 -5.47 8.65 2.23
C THR A 42 -4.40 7.68 1.78
N LEU A 43 -4.69 6.39 1.77
CA LEU A 43 -3.74 5.38 1.31
C LEU A 43 -3.23 5.65 -0.12
N PRO A 44 -4.05 5.97 -1.13
CA PRO A 44 -3.54 6.32 -2.46
C PRO A 44 -2.62 7.55 -2.43
N VAL A 45 -2.97 8.61 -1.70
CA VAL A 45 -2.14 9.81 -1.58
C VAL A 45 -0.80 9.47 -0.94
N TRP A 46 -0.79 8.68 0.13
CA TRP A 46 0.43 8.20 0.78
C TRP A 46 1.34 7.43 -0.20
N LEU A 47 0.78 6.47 -0.93
CA LEU A 47 1.55 5.66 -1.89
C LEU A 47 2.12 6.52 -3.04
N ILE A 48 1.38 7.52 -3.52
CA ILE A 48 1.86 8.45 -4.55
C ILE A 48 3.02 9.28 -4.00
N LEU A 49 2.86 9.91 -2.83
CA LEU A 49 3.91 10.72 -2.21
C LEU A 49 5.19 9.90 -1.95
N LEU A 50 5.04 8.68 -1.44
CA LEU A 50 6.15 7.76 -1.20
C LEU A 50 6.91 7.44 -2.49
N ASN A 51 6.18 7.11 -3.57
CA ASN A 51 6.82 6.82 -4.85
C ASN A 51 7.50 8.05 -5.45
N LEU A 52 6.89 9.22 -5.36
CA LEU A 52 7.51 10.48 -5.80
C LEU A 52 8.76 10.83 -4.99
N LYS A 53 8.82 10.43 -3.71
CA LYS A 53 10.00 10.63 -2.87
C LYS A 53 11.16 9.71 -3.26
N ILE A 54 10.87 8.47 -3.62
CA ILE A 54 11.85 7.46 -3.98
C ILE A 54 12.35 7.67 -5.42
N ARG A 55 11.45 8.00 -6.34
CA ARG A 55 11.69 8.12 -7.79
C ARG A 55 11.53 9.57 -8.24
N ARG A 56 12.55 10.38 -8.16
CA ARG A 56 12.52 11.81 -8.50
C ARG A 56 13.09 12.09 -9.89
N PRO A 57 12.36 12.71 -10.81
CA PRO A 57 10.92 12.85 -10.96
C PRO A 57 10.29 11.55 -11.49
N ALA A 58 8.98 11.37 -11.34
CA ALA A 58 8.30 10.16 -11.78
C ALA A 58 7.42 10.44 -13.01
N ILE A 59 7.47 9.51 -13.97
CA ILE A 59 6.56 9.48 -15.11
C ILE A 59 5.20 8.93 -14.64
N GLN A 60 4.11 9.57 -15.08
CA GLN A 60 2.76 9.25 -14.61
C GLN A 60 2.40 7.75 -14.80
N ARG A 61 2.79 7.13 -15.92
CA ARG A 61 2.54 5.71 -16.18
C ARG A 61 3.28 4.81 -15.20
N GLU A 62 4.56 5.07 -14.95
CA GLU A 62 5.36 4.30 -13.99
C GLU A 62 4.83 4.46 -12.56
N LEU A 63 4.30 5.63 -12.25
CA LEU A 63 3.67 5.90 -10.97
C LEU A 63 2.37 5.09 -10.80
N ALA A 64 1.55 4.93 -11.86
CA ALA A 64 0.35 4.10 -11.83
C ALA A 64 0.68 2.62 -11.55
N GLU A 65 1.70 2.11 -12.24
CA GLU A 65 2.20 0.75 -12.03
C GLU A 65 2.72 0.55 -10.60
N ALA A 66 3.50 1.51 -10.10
CA ALA A 66 4.09 1.44 -8.76
C ALA A 66 3.05 1.55 -7.63
N VAL A 67 1.98 2.32 -7.82
CA VAL A 67 0.87 2.46 -6.87
C VAL A 67 -0.12 1.29 -6.99
N GLY A 68 -0.06 0.53 -8.08
CA GLY A 68 -0.96 -0.61 -8.32
C GLY A 68 -2.37 -0.21 -8.74
N VAL A 69 -2.52 0.96 -9.38
CA VAL A 69 -3.81 1.48 -9.86
C VAL A 69 -3.82 1.66 -11.38
N ARG A 70 -5.03 1.74 -11.96
CA ARG A 70 -5.16 2.09 -13.38
C ARG A 70 -4.79 3.57 -13.60
N GLU A 71 -4.25 3.91 -14.77
CA GLU A 71 -3.87 5.28 -15.11
C GLU A 71 -5.00 6.30 -14.94
N ALA A 72 -6.25 5.92 -15.26
CA ALA A 72 -7.42 6.78 -15.06
C ALA A 72 -7.65 7.09 -13.57
N THR A 73 -7.50 6.10 -12.70
CA THR A 73 -7.62 6.25 -11.25
C THR A 73 -6.48 7.12 -10.70
N LEU A 74 -5.25 6.88 -11.16
CA LEU A 74 -4.12 7.72 -10.79
C LEU A 74 -4.35 9.18 -11.22
N THR A 75 -4.83 9.41 -12.46
CA THR A 75 -5.12 10.75 -12.96
C THR A 75 -6.10 11.50 -12.06
N HIS A 76 -7.15 10.81 -11.56
CA HIS A 76 -8.09 11.40 -10.60
C HIS A 76 -7.36 11.82 -9.29
N HIS A 77 -6.53 10.96 -8.73
CA HIS A 77 -5.76 11.29 -7.53
C HIS A 77 -4.78 12.45 -7.76
N LEU A 78 -4.06 12.44 -8.88
CA LEU A 78 -3.12 13.51 -9.21
C LEU A 78 -3.82 14.86 -9.42
N ASN A 79 -5.01 14.88 -10.02
CA ASN A 79 -5.81 16.11 -10.15
C ASN A 79 -6.20 16.68 -8.78
N ALA A 80 -6.62 15.82 -7.84
CA ALA A 80 -6.94 16.25 -6.48
C ALA A 80 -5.71 16.75 -5.72
N MET A 81 -4.55 16.10 -5.90
CA MET A 81 -3.29 16.51 -5.27
C MET A 81 -2.76 17.82 -5.86
N ASP A 82 -2.87 18.02 -7.17
CA ASP A 82 -2.49 19.26 -7.87
C ASP A 82 -3.36 20.43 -7.40
N ALA A 83 -4.69 20.23 -7.34
CA ALA A 83 -5.63 21.23 -6.82
C ALA A 83 -5.33 21.62 -5.34
N ARG A 84 -4.74 20.72 -4.56
CA ARG A 84 -4.29 20.98 -3.19
C ARG A 84 -2.86 21.55 -3.13
N GLY A 85 -2.21 21.75 -4.27
CA GLY A 85 -0.85 22.26 -4.36
C GLY A 85 0.22 21.31 -3.82
N LEU A 86 -0.05 20.00 -3.72
CA LEU A 86 0.90 19.00 -3.21
C LEU A 86 1.93 18.55 -4.25
N ILE A 87 1.58 18.69 -5.51
CA ILE A 87 2.41 18.27 -6.64
C ILE A 87 2.41 19.35 -7.74
N THR A 88 3.41 19.29 -8.59
CA THR A 88 3.42 19.97 -9.89
C THR A 88 3.44 18.93 -11.00
N ARG A 89 2.84 19.26 -12.13
CA ARG A 89 2.80 18.42 -13.34
C ARG A 89 3.35 19.21 -14.51
N THR A 90 4.42 18.73 -15.09
CA THR A 90 5.07 19.35 -16.25
C THR A 90 5.14 18.37 -17.41
N ARG A 91 5.14 18.87 -18.63
CA ARG A 91 5.42 18.04 -19.80
C ARG A 91 6.93 17.93 -19.95
N ASP A 92 7.40 16.70 -20.21
CA ASP A 92 8.79 16.47 -20.49
C ASP A 92 9.26 17.29 -21.71
N ALA A 93 10.42 17.92 -21.60
CA ALA A 93 10.94 18.79 -22.67
C ALA A 93 11.34 18.00 -23.92
N ALA A 94 11.80 16.76 -23.77
CA ALA A 94 12.21 15.88 -24.86
C ALA A 94 11.01 15.12 -25.45
N ASN A 95 10.00 14.82 -24.64
CA ASN A 95 8.81 14.09 -25.08
C ASN A 95 7.53 14.69 -24.48
N ARG A 96 6.89 15.61 -25.19
CA ARG A 96 5.67 16.31 -24.75
C ARG A 96 4.47 15.41 -24.45
N ARG A 97 4.50 14.13 -24.83
CA ARG A 97 3.47 13.13 -24.48
C ARG A 97 3.66 12.58 -23.07
N VAL A 98 4.84 12.77 -22.49
CA VAL A 98 5.17 12.32 -21.14
C VAL A 98 4.86 13.42 -20.13
N GLN A 99 4.08 13.10 -19.12
CA GLN A 99 3.87 13.96 -17.96
C GLN A 99 4.79 13.53 -16.83
N VAL A 100 5.51 14.50 -16.32
CA VAL A 100 6.40 14.36 -15.16
C VAL A 100 5.71 14.98 -13.96
N VAL A 101 5.69 14.25 -12.87
CA VAL A 101 5.09 14.64 -11.59
C VAL A 101 6.18 14.84 -10.56
N ALA A 102 6.15 15.95 -9.83
CA ALA A 102 7.09 16.26 -8.77
C ALA A 102 6.36 16.81 -7.53
N LEU A 103 6.97 16.62 -6.35
CA LEU A 103 6.47 17.21 -5.12
C LEU A 103 6.71 18.71 -5.09
N THR A 104 5.78 19.45 -4.50
CA THR A 104 5.97 20.81 -4.05
C THR A 104 6.50 20.81 -2.61
N GLU A 105 6.83 21.98 -2.06
CA GLU A 105 7.14 22.14 -0.64
C GLU A 105 5.98 21.66 0.25
N ALA A 106 4.73 21.97 -0.11
CA ALA A 106 3.54 21.48 0.59
C ALA A 106 3.40 19.95 0.47
N GLY A 107 3.77 19.38 -0.68
CA GLY A 107 3.81 17.93 -0.88
C GLY A 107 4.89 17.25 -0.03
N GLU A 108 6.05 17.85 0.11
CA GLU A 108 7.13 17.39 0.99
C GLU A 108 6.66 17.40 2.47
N ALA A 109 6.02 18.47 2.91
CA ALA A 109 5.46 18.58 4.26
C ALA A 109 4.36 17.53 4.50
N ALA A 110 3.48 17.29 3.51
CA ALA A 110 2.47 16.25 3.58
C ALA A 110 3.10 14.85 3.65
N PHE A 111 4.15 14.59 2.86
CA PHE A 111 4.90 13.34 2.93
C PHE A 111 5.45 13.07 4.33
N VAL A 112 6.08 14.06 4.97
CA VAL A 112 6.64 13.91 6.33
C VAL A 112 5.55 13.52 7.33
N ARG A 113 4.41 14.23 7.33
CA ARG A 113 3.29 13.93 8.24
C ARG A 113 2.75 12.50 8.04
N LEU A 114 2.49 12.10 6.79
CA LEU A 114 1.95 10.78 6.50
C LEU A 114 2.97 9.66 6.75
N ARG A 115 4.26 9.92 6.53
CA ARG A 115 5.34 8.99 6.89
C ARG A 115 5.35 8.71 8.39
N ASP A 116 5.27 9.76 9.20
CA ASP A 116 5.31 9.62 10.65
C ASP A 116 4.08 8.84 11.15
N THR A 117 2.91 9.08 10.53
CA THR A 117 1.69 8.28 10.77
C THR A 117 1.88 6.82 10.36
N ALA A 118 2.48 6.56 9.20
CA ALA A 118 2.73 5.19 8.73
C ALA A 118 3.70 4.45 9.65
N ILE A 119 4.75 5.10 10.14
CA ILE A 119 5.71 4.54 11.11
C ILE A 119 5.00 4.21 12.43
N ALA A 120 4.19 5.13 12.94
CA ALA A 120 3.45 4.92 14.19
C ALA A 120 2.43 3.78 14.05
N PHE A 121 1.77 3.68 12.91
CA PHE A 121 0.83 2.60 12.63
C PHE A 121 1.53 1.23 12.53
N ASP A 122 2.67 1.14 11.82
CA ASP A 122 3.48 -0.09 11.77
C ASP A 122 3.95 -0.52 13.16
N ALA A 123 4.44 0.42 13.97
CA ALA A 123 4.82 0.14 15.34
C ALA A 123 3.65 -0.41 16.19
N LYS A 124 2.44 0.13 16.00
CA LYS A 124 1.22 -0.37 16.64
C LYS A 124 0.89 -1.81 16.20
N LEU A 125 1.01 -2.11 14.91
CA LEU A 125 0.76 -3.46 14.39
C LEU A 125 1.77 -4.48 14.92
N ARG A 126 3.01 -4.07 15.13
CA ARG A 126 4.11 -4.93 15.64
C ARG A 126 4.09 -5.11 17.15
N ALA A 127 3.29 -4.33 17.87
CA ALA A 127 3.27 -4.37 19.32
C ALA A 127 2.94 -5.77 19.86
N GLY A 128 3.78 -6.28 20.75
CA GLY A 128 3.63 -7.61 21.37
C GLY A 128 4.19 -8.78 20.57
N PHE A 129 4.79 -8.55 19.40
CA PHE A 129 5.48 -9.57 18.63
C PHE A 129 7.01 -9.46 18.82
N ALA A 130 7.67 -10.60 18.94
CA ALA A 130 9.12 -10.66 18.82
C ALA A 130 9.54 -10.55 17.34
N ASP A 131 10.78 -10.12 17.07
CA ASP A 131 11.31 -10.03 15.69
C ASP A 131 11.27 -11.38 14.97
N THR A 132 11.47 -12.48 15.70
CA THR A 132 11.35 -13.85 15.19
C THR A 132 9.93 -14.20 14.75
N ASP A 133 8.90 -13.68 15.41
CA ASP A 133 7.50 -13.90 15.05
C ASP A 133 7.18 -13.15 13.75
N LEU A 134 7.65 -11.91 13.65
CA LEU A 134 7.47 -11.09 12.43
C LEU A 134 8.20 -11.70 11.22
N ALA A 135 9.42 -12.20 11.41
CA ALA A 135 10.16 -12.90 10.36
C ALA A 135 9.44 -14.18 9.92
N THR A 136 8.89 -14.94 10.88
CA THR A 136 8.11 -16.16 10.60
C THR A 136 6.82 -15.81 9.85
N LEU A 137 6.11 -14.77 10.28
CA LEU A 137 4.90 -14.30 9.61
C LEU A 137 5.20 -13.90 8.16
N ALA A 138 6.26 -13.13 7.92
CA ALA A 138 6.66 -12.72 6.57
C ALA A 138 6.94 -13.93 5.67
N ALA A 139 7.68 -14.94 6.18
CA ALA A 139 7.98 -16.17 5.44
C ALA A 139 6.71 -16.96 5.11
N LEU A 140 5.77 -17.07 6.06
CA LEU A 140 4.50 -17.79 5.86
C LEU A 140 3.60 -17.07 4.85
N LEU A 141 3.53 -15.74 4.89
CA LEU A 141 2.79 -14.94 3.91
C LEU A 141 3.39 -15.10 2.50
N GLY A 142 4.72 -15.10 2.37
CA GLY A 142 5.40 -15.36 1.10
C GLY A 142 5.06 -16.75 0.54
N ARG A 143 5.04 -17.78 1.38
CA ARG A 143 4.63 -19.14 0.98
C ARG A 143 3.17 -19.21 0.53
N LEU A 144 2.25 -18.53 1.24
CA LEU A 144 0.85 -18.45 0.83
C LEU A 144 0.69 -17.76 -0.53
N ALA A 145 1.41 -16.66 -0.76
CA ALA A 145 1.41 -15.97 -2.04
C ALA A 145 1.92 -16.86 -3.17
N SER A 146 3.03 -17.57 -2.96
CA SER A 146 3.59 -18.53 -3.92
C SER A 146 2.61 -19.65 -4.25
N ASN A 147 1.98 -20.25 -3.23
CA ASN A 147 0.99 -21.33 -3.42
C ASN A 147 -0.26 -20.83 -4.19
N ALA A 148 -0.60 -19.56 -4.07
CA ALA A 148 -1.68 -18.94 -4.83
C ALA A 148 -1.29 -18.59 -6.28
N GLY A 149 -0.04 -18.86 -6.69
CA GLY A 149 0.47 -18.46 -8.01
C GLY A 149 0.69 -16.96 -8.18
N ALA A 150 0.65 -16.20 -7.07
CA ALA A 150 0.96 -14.79 -7.10
C ALA A 150 2.47 -14.61 -7.35
N ARG A 151 2.83 -13.76 -8.31
CA ARG A 151 4.20 -13.24 -8.38
C ARG A 151 4.42 -12.38 -7.15
N GLU A 152 5.57 -12.54 -6.52
CA GLU A 152 5.97 -11.71 -5.39
C GLU A 152 5.86 -10.24 -5.83
N ALA A 153 4.85 -9.56 -5.32
CA ALA A 153 4.73 -8.12 -5.52
C ALA A 153 5.83 -7.49 -4.68
N VAL A 154 6.94 -7.14 -5.32
CA VAL A 154 7.98 -6.33 -4.66
C VAL A 154 7.32 -5.01 -4.29
N PRO A 155 7.18 -4.71 -2.99
CA PRO A 155 6.56 -3.46 -2.59
C PRO A 155 7.34 -2.29 -3.21
N PRO A 156 6.69 -1.22 -3.64
CA PRO A 156 7.35 -0.09 -4.30
C PRO A 156 8.45 0.59 -3.46
N TRP A 157 8.46 0.35 -2.14
CA TRP A 157 9.50 0.81 -1.21
C TRP A 157 10.63 -0.21 -0.98
N ALA A 158 10.46 -1.46 -1.35
CA ALA A 158 11.55 -2.42 -1.44
C ALA A 158 12.28 -2.14 -2.77
N GLY A 159 13.13 -1.12 -2.75
CA GLY A 159 14.05 -0.88 -3.85
C GLY A 159 14.87 -2.13 -4.13
N PRO A 160 15.49 -2.26 -5.32
CA PRO A 160 16.41 -3.35 -5.58
C PRO A 160 17.41 -3.39 -4.44
N ALA A 161 17.48 -4.55 -3.77
CA ALA A 161 18.42 -4.76 -2.70
C ALA A 161 19.82 -4.34 -3.22
N ASP A 162 20.35 -3.29 -2.60
CA ASP A 162 21.75 -2.95 -2.52
C ASP A 162 22.57 -2.98 -3.83
N HIS A 163 22.57 -1.84 -4.55
CA HIS A 163 23.79 -1.42 -5.24
C HIS A 163 24.50 -0.39 -4.36
N ARG A 164 25.23 -0.86 -3.33
CA ARG A 164 26.30 -0.07 -2.75
C ARG A 164 27.41 0.00 -3.80
N PRO A 165 27.83 1.19 -4.25
CA PRO A 165 29.08 1.31 -4.96
C PRO A 165 30.21 0.98 -3.98
N GLN A 166 31.11 0.09 -4.38
CA GLN A 166 32.42 -0.11 -3.75
C GLN A 166 33.30 1.11 -3.97
#